data_e38b6bb8c05e73b326ba86dcdaf7b392
#
_entry.id   e38b6bb8c05e73b326ba86dcdaf7b392
#
_cell.length_a   1.000
_cell.length_b   1.000
_cell.length_c   1.000
_cell.angle_alpha   90.00
_cell.angle_beta   90.00
_cell.angle_gamma   90.00
#
_symmetry.space_group_name_H-M   'P 1'
#
loop_
_entity.id
_entity.type
_entity.pdbx_description
1 polymer ?
#
loop_
_entity_poly.entity_id
_entity_poly.type
_entity_poly.pdbx_seq_one_letter_code
_entity_poly.pdbx_strand_id
1 'polypeptide(L)'
;MIKAYMDRLREILRRERKGLGLVLLLAGLMMWLAGTFISKVRPGPPLPRPEPGPYNAQQVKLRTYPLVIDQVGDLRASTEALVAGRIMAQVKKILVTQGTPVVGTGDGKPTVMALLDDREIQARLHQAEAQVAAMRRTMEAAKAKLGAGEARVEAVSASKKKVLSDYRRYESLYRQQAATGQQLEHARAQKEIAEAEESAALRDVDAAQEEIKRIQAQMEDSEAAAAAAHVMLSYTVIQAPFTGRVVKKMVDVGDMAAPGQPLFFLEIPSRPELQAFVSDSLIYRLRIGQELSVHIDALKRTYQGTLREIVPKADPATRTVVVKVSLPPVPDLVTGLFGRLSVPYGQYEALVVPLKAVREVGQLNLVDVVNSEGYPERRFVTLGQHHDDLVEVLSGLKENEKIIVP
;
A
#
# COMPACT_ATOMS: atom_id res chain seq x y z
N MET A 1 100.91 -62.14 -51.67
CA MET A 1 99.40 -62.04 -51.75
C MET A 1 98.67 -62.15 -50.41
N ILE A 2 99.16 -62.81 -49.42
CA ILE A 2 98.48 -63.06 -48.13
C ILE A 2 98.40 -61.88 -47.20
N LYS A 3 99.45 -60.98 -47.24
CA LYS A 3 99.51 -59.82 -46.37
C LYS A 3 98.43 -58.74 -46.67
N ALA A 4 98.13 -58.52 -47.90
CA ALA A 4 97.17 -57.52 -48.39
C ALA A 4 95.70 -57.97 -48.07
N TYR A 5 95.47 -59.30 -47.97
CA TYR A 5 94.14 -59.83 -47.61
C TYR A 5 93.81 -59.70 -46.13
N MET A 6 94.83 -59.86 -45.27
CA MET A 6 94.74 -59.74 -43.83
C MET A 6 94.55 -58.26 -43.39
N ASP A 7 95.05 -57.30 -44.10
CA ASP A 7 94.83 -55.90 -43.78
C ASP A 7 93.48 -55.41 -44.21
N ARG A 8 92.88 -55.91 -45.29
CA ARG A 8 91.51 -55.64 -45.66
C ARG A 8 90.49 -56.29 -44.71
N LEU A 9 90.77 -57.46 -44.20
CA LEU A 9 89.95 -58.14 -43.18
C LEU A 9 89.97 -57.36 -41.86
N ARG A 10 91.10 -56.78 -41.48
CA ARG A 10 91.26 -55.89 -40.26
C ARG A 10 90.48 -54.61 -40.38
N GLU A 11 90.47 -54.04 -41.59
CA GLU A 11 89.72 -52.79 -41.86
C GLU A 11 88.21 -53.01 -41.82
N ILE A 12 87.73 -54.12 -42.43
CA ILE A 12 86.29 -54.49 -42.42
C ILE A 12 85.85 -54.74 -40.97
N LEU A 13 86.68 -55.55 -40.24
CA LEU A 13 86.36 -55.84 -38.82
C LEU A 13 86.39 -54.57 -37.89
N ARG A 14 87.22 -53.62 -38.23
CA ARG A 14 87.22 -52.35 -37.49
C ARG A 14 86.05 -51.43 -37.83
N ARG A 15 85.53 -51.48 -39.06
CA ARG A 15 84.36 -50.72 -39.50
C ARG A 15 83.06 -51.26 -38.94
N GLU A 16 82.97 -52.61 -38.88
CA GLU A 16 81.80 -53.25 -38.26
C GLU A 16 81.72 -53.10 -36.77
N ARG A 17 82.91 -53.09 -36.08
CA ARG A 17 82.95 -52.79 -34.64
C ARG A 17 82.40 -51.38 -34.27
N LYS A 18 82.63 -50.37 -35.09
CA LYS A 18 82.09 -49.07 -34.89
C LYS A 18 80.59 -49.03 -35.18
N GLY A 19 80.11 -49.75 -36.17
CA GLY A 19 78.67 -49.94 -36.47
C GLY A 19 77.94 -50.68 -35.37
N LEU A 20 78.58 -51.80 -34.88
CA LEU A 20 77.98 -52.59 -33.79
C LEU A 20 77.91 -51.75 -32.44
N GLY A 21 78.95 -50.92 -32.19
CA GLY A 21 78.96 -50.02 -31.07
C GLY A 21 77.84 -48.95 -31.12
N LEU A 22 77.58 -48.42 -32.32
CA LEU A 22 76.51 -47.44 -32.51
C LEU A 22 75.12 -48.07 -32.36
N VAL A 23 74.92 -49.31 -32.85
CA VAL A 23 73.66 -50.08 -32.70
C VAL A 23 73.40 -50.41 -31.23
N LEU A 24 74.45 -50.84 -30.49
CA LEU A 24 74.33 -51.09 -29.04
C LEU A 24 74.05 -49.82 -28.25
N LEU A 25 74.63 -48.68 -28.64
CA LEU A 25 74.41 -47.40 -28.00
C LEU A 25 72.96 -46.89 -28.28
N LEU A 26 72.48 -47.04 -29.51
CA LEU A 26 71.11 -46.76 -29.87
C LEU A 26 70.09 -47.71 -29.16
N ALA A 27 70.41 -49.00 -29.06
CA ALA A 27 69.56 -49.97 -28.35
C ALA A 27 69.55 -49.65 -26.84
N GLY A 28 70.70 -49.26 -26.24
CA GLY A 28 70.78 -48.79 -24.85
C GLY A 28 70.00 -47.49 -24.59
N LEU A 29 70.07 -46.54 -25.56
CA LEU A 29 69.29 -45.31 -25.51
C LEU A 29 67.79 -45.56 -25.65
N MET A 30 67.42 -46.51 -26.54
CA MET A 30 66.03 -46.92 -26.70
C MET A 30 65.49 -47.62 -25.47
N MET A 31 66.34 -48.47 -24.82
CA MET A 31 65.99 -49.11 -23.54
C MET A 31 65.87 -48.10 -22.40
N TRP A 32 66.69 -47.07 -22.39
CA TRP A 32 66.62 -45.99 -21.39
C TRP A 32 65.39 -45.12 -21.62
N LEU A 33 65.06 -44.73 -22.86
CA LEU A 33 63.83 -44.02 -23.24
C LEU A 33 62.60 -44.82 -23.01
N ALA A 34 62.66 -46.16 -23.18
CA ALA A 34 61.54 -47.07 -22.83
C ALA A 34 61.30 -47.20 -21.34
N GLY A 35 62.10 -46.60 -20.52
CA GLY A 35 61.92 -46.59 -19.06
C GLY A 35 62.19 -47.94 -18.39
N THR A 36 62.99 -48.85 -19.02
CA THR A 36 63.28 -50.16 -18.50
C THR A 36 64.16 -50.13 -17.24
N PHE A 37 64.85 -49.03 -17.00
CA PHE A 37 65.67 -48.77 -15.78
C PHE A 37 64.99 -47.91 -14.76
N ILE A 38 63.75 -47.42 -15.01
CA ILE A 38 62.97 -46.70 -14.03
C ILE A 38 62.20 -47.74 -13.21
N SER A 39 62.45 -47.74 -11.92
CA SER A 39 61.69 -48.60 -10.98
C SER A 39 60.19 -48.29 -11.11
N LYS A 40 59.42 -49.18 -11.73
CA LYS A 40 57.98 -49.06 -11.72
C LYS A 40 57.53 -48.94 -10.28
N VAL A 41 56.85 -47.84 -9.95
CA VAL A 41 56.24 -47.64 -8.64
C VAL A 41 55.39 -48.89 -8.39
N ARG A 42 55.78 -49.69 -7.42
CA ARG A 42 54.98 -50.82 -6.99
C ARG A 42 53.66 -50.24 -6.49
N PRO A 43 52.50 -50.67 -6.95
CA PRO A 43 51.26 -50.28 -6.32
C PRO A 43 51.38 -50.57 -4.85
N GLY A 44 51.11 -49.53 -4.02
CA GLY A 44 51.08 -49.70 -2.56
C GLY A 44 50.14 -50.87 -2.17
N PRO A 45 50.26 -51.39 -1.00
CA PRO A 45 49.31 -52.38 -0.53
C PRO A 45 47.92 -51.83 -0.69
N PRO A 46 46.95 -52.67 -1.15
CA PRO A 46 45.58 -52.22 -1.29
C PRO A 46 45.13 -51.61 0.05
N LEU A 47 44.59 -50.39 0.01
CA LEU A 47 44.04 -49.73 1.19
C LEU A 47 43.11 -50.73 1.88
N PRO A 48 43.19 -50.86 3.22
CA PRO A 48 42.29 -51.76 3.93
C PRO A 48 40.85 -51.40 3.55
N ARG A 49 40.08 -52.36 3.11
CA ARG A 49 38.65 -52.18 2.87
C ARG A 49 38.06 -51.75 4.24
N PRO A 50 37.29 -50.63 4.27
CA PRO A 50 36.62 -50.24 5.48
C PRO A 50 35.72 -51.40 5.92
N GLU A 51 35.74 -51.75 7.22
CA GLU A 51 34.88 -52.81 7.74
C GLU A 51 33.40 -52.41 7.66
N PRO A 52 32.49 -53.37 7.40
CA PRO A 52 31.07 -53.09 7.46
C PRO A 52 30.72 -52.71 8.89
N GLY A 53 30.23 -51.50 9.11
CA GLY A 53 29.91 -50.95 10.44
C GLY A 53 28.49 -50.44 10.52
N PRO A 54 27.98 -50.14 11.70
CA PRO A 54 26.72 -49.45 11.85
C PRO A 54 26.91 -47.97 11.41
N TYR A 55 26.73 -47.74 10.13
CA TYR A 55 26.76 -46.35 9.60
C TYR A 55 25.42 -45.66 9.85
N ASN A 56 25.46 -44.40 10.21
CA ASN A 56 24.26 -43.56 10.17
C ASN A 56 23.89 -43.33 8.73
N ALA A 57 23.07 -44.25 8.18
CA ALA A 57 22.72 -44.26 6.78
C ALA A 57 21.31 -43.68 6.56
N GLN A 58 21.21 -42.67 5.69
CA GLN A 58 19.97 -42.08 5.29
C GLN A 58 19.65 -42.44 3.82
N GLN A 59 18.39 -42.75 3.54
CA GLN A 59 17.93 -43.00 2.18
C GLN A 59 17.82 -41.70 1.38
N VAL A 60 18.35 -41.70 0.17
CA VAL A 60 18.16 -40.66 -0.82
C VAL A 60 16.71 -40.72 -1.31
N LYS A 61 16.00 -39.59 -1.18
CA LYS A 61 14.59 -39.47 -1.56
C LYS A 61 14.40 -38.40 -2.61
N LEU A 62 13.46 -38.67 -3.50
CA LEU A 62 12.91 -37.62 -4.37
C LEU A 62 12.08 -36.65 -3.52
N ARG A 63 12.29 -35.37 -3.74
CA ARG A 63 11.44 -34.31 -3.22
C ARG A 63 10.97 -33.41 -4.34
N THR A 64 9.71 -33.00 -4.27
CA THR A 64 9.12 -32.09 -5.22
C THR A 64 9.40 -30.66 -4.77
N TYR A 65 9.98 -29.86 -5.65
CA TYR A 65 10.23 -28.43 -5.45
C TYR A 65 9.45 -27.60 -6.46
N PRO A 66 8.98 -26.41 -6.06
CA PRO A 66 8.34 -25.51 -7.01
C PRO A 66 9.39 -24.92 -7.97
N LEU A 67 9.06 -24.93 -9.27
CA LEU A 67 9.76 -24.09 -10.24
C LEU A 67 9.22 -22.69 -10.11
N VAL A 68 10.09 -21.73 -9.82
CA VAL A 68 9.73 -20.32 -9.63
C VAL A 68 10.40 -19.43 -10.67
N ILE A 69 9.69 -18.38 -11.07
CA ILE A 69 10.24 -17.31 -11.90
C ILE A 69 10.13 -16.02 -11.08
N ASP A 70 11.23 -15.31 -10.95
CA ASP A 70 11.26 -14.03 -10.27
C ASP A 70 10.72 -12.92 -11.16
N GLN A 71 9.74 -12.21 -10.64
CA GLN A 71 9.13 -11.03 -11.27
C GLN A 71 9.51 -9.80 -10.46
N VAL A 72 9.95 -8.74 -11.14
CA VAL A 72 10.40 -7.51 -10.50
C VAL A 72 9.22 -6.64 -10.09
N GLY A 73 9.41 -5.91 -9.00
CA GLY A 73 8.43 -4.95 -8.49
C GLY A 73 9.08 -3.91 -7.59
N ASP A 74 8.29 -2.94 -7.19
CA ASP A 74 8.67 -1.88 -6.26
C ASP A 74 7.79 -1.93 -4.99
N LEU A 75 8.42 -1.64 -3.85
CA LEU A 75 7.71 -1.48 -2.59
C LEU A 75 6.95 -0.16 -2.57
N ARG A 76 5.66 -0.23 -2.24
CA ARG A 76 4.79 0.93 -2.02
C ARG A 76 4.07 0.83 -0.68
N ALA A 77 3.61 1.95 -0.19
CA ALA A 77 2.65 1.95 0.89
C ALA A 77 1.27 1.53 0.34
N SER A 78 0.52 0.74 1.09
CA SER A 78 -0.84 0.34 0.68
C SER A 78 -1.82 1.52 0.60
N THR A 79 -1.51 2.60 1.27
CA THR A 79 -2.30 3.84 1.27
C THR A 79 -1.38 5.04 1.14
N GLU A 80 -1.62 5.81 0.11
CA GLU A 80 -0.92 7.05 -0.21
C GLU A 80 -1.94 8.14 -0.47
N ALA A 81 -1.65 9.38 -0.10
CA ALA A 81 -2.48 10.52 -0.45
C ALA A 81 -1.67 11.76 -0.76
N LEU A 82 -2.15 12.51 -1.75
CA LEU A 82 -1.74 13.88 -2.02
C LEU A 82 -2.69 14.82 -1.27
N VAL A 83 -2.17 15.51 -0.27
CA VAL A 83 -2.92 16.54 0.42
C VAL A 83 -2.78 17.83 -0.36
N ALA A 84 -3.91 18.33 -0.88
CA ALA A 84 -3.98 19.51 -1.72
C ALA A 84 -4.70 20.68 -1.02
N GLY A 85 -4.42 21.88 -1.45
CA GLY A 85 -5.19 23.06 -1.08
C GLY A 85 -6.63 22.97 -1.61
N ARG A 86 -7.59 23.52 -0.84
CA ARG A 86 -9.00 23.63 -1.26
C ARG A 86 -9.40 25.06 -1.62
N ILE A 87 -8.58 26.02 -1.22
CA ILE A 87 -8.78 27.46 -1.48
C ILE A 87 -7.49 28.07 -1.99
N MET A 88 -7.59 29.22 -2.63
CA MET A 88 -6.44 30.03 -3.00
C MET A 88 -6.05 30.93 -1.82
N ALA A 89 -4.88 30.68 -1.21
CA ALA A 89 -4.35 31.50 -0.14
C ALA A 89 -2.84 31.26 0.01
N GLN A 90 -2.12 32.27 0.52
CA GLN A 90 -0.68 32.17 0.75
C GLN A 90 -0.37 31.26 1.94
N VAL A 91 0.66 30.43 1.84
CA VAL A 91 1.14 29.62 2.97
C VAL A 91 1.85 30.48 3.99
N LYS A 92 1.23 30.64 5.16
CA LYS A 92 1.73 31.46 6.27
C LYS A 92 2.75 30.71 7.13
N LYS A 93 2.52 29.42 7.37
CA LYS A 93 3.37 28.59 8.22
C LYS A 93 3.26 27.11 7.83
N ILE A 94 4.39 26.42 7.88
CA ILE A 94 4.47 24.96 7.71
C ILE A 94 4.93 24.38 9.07
N LEU A 95 4.22 23.38 9.57
CA LEU A 95 4.41 22.80 10.90
C LEU A 95 5.02 21.39 10.85
N VAL A 96 5.16 20.81 9.65
CA VAL A 96 5.70 19.47 9.43
C VAL A 96 6.81 19.50 8.40
N THR A 97 7.75 18.56 8.53
CA THR A 97 8.84 18.33 7.56
C THR A 97 8.75 16.92 6.99
N GLN A 98 9.57 16.62 5.98
CA GLN A 98 9.71 15.26 5.46
C GLN A 98 10.14 14.30 6.58
N GLY A 99 9.53 13.12 6.63
CA GLY A 99 9.76 12.13 7.67
C GLY A 99 8.91 12.30 8.94
N THR A 100 8.22 13.45 9.13
CA THR A 100 7.40 13.70 10.32
C THR A 100 6.21 12.73 10.37
N PRO A 101 5.99 12.03 11.50
CA PRO A 101 4.77 11.27 11.72
C PRO A 101 3.59 12.23 11.95
N VAL A 102 2.43 11.89 11.41
CA VAL A 102 1.21 12.69 11.54
C VAL A 102 0.04 11.81 11.98
N VAL A 103 -0.87 12.39 12.76
CA VAL A 103 -2.12 11.76 13.21
C VAL A 103 -3.25 12.29 12.35
N GLY A 104 -4.08 11.39 11.83
CA GLY A 104 -5.21 11.71 10.97
C GLY A 104 -6.47 12.10 11.73
N THR A 105 -7.44 12.66 10.99
CA THR A 105 -8.74 13.10 11.52
C THR A 105 -9.59 11.99 12.14
N GLY A 106 -9.30 10.71 11.84
CA GLY A 106 -10.01 9.53 12.39
C GLY A 106 -9.44 8.97 13.69
N ASP A 107 -8.19 9.29 14.04
CA ASP A 107 -7.43 8.59 15.09
C ASP A 107 -7.12 9.47 16.31
N GLY A 108 -7.78 10.63 16.43
CA GLY A 108 -7.59 11.57 17.53
C GLY A 108 -7.52 13.03 17.08
N LYS A 109 -6.74 13.86 17.80
CA LYS A 109 -6.53 15.26 17.40
C LYS A 109 -5.65 15.29 16.14
N PRO A 110 -6.18 15.77 14.99
CA PRO A 110 -5.44 15.73 13.74
C PRO A 110 -4.22 16.65 13.78
N THR A 111 -3.13 16.18 13.19
CA THR A 111 -1.92 17.00 13.04
C THR A 111 -2.15 18.08 12.02
N VAL A 112 -1.97 19.35 12.43
CA VAL A 112 -1.96 20.50 11.53
C VAL A 112 -0.62 20.51 10.80
N MET A 113 -0.66 20.44 9.47
CA MET A 113 0.55 20.39 8.62
C MET A 113 0.98 21.75 8.15
N ALA A 114 0.02 22.59 7.76
CA ALA A 114 0.27 23.97 7.34
C ALA A 114 -0.90 24.89 7.71
N LEU A 115 -0.59 26.16 7.85
CA LEU A 115 -1.55 27.25 8.03
C LEU A 115 -1.45 28.17 6.82
N LEU A 116 -2.58 28.44 6.20
CA LEU A 116 -2.72 29.44 5.14
C LEU A 116 -3.07 30.81 5.74
N ASP A 117 -2.90 31.86 4.96
CA ASP A 117 -3.32 33.21 5.37
C ASP A 117 -4.85 33.25 5.39
N ASP A 118 -5.39 33.49 6.55
CA ASP A 118 -6.80 33.44 6.89
C ASP A 118 -7.48 34.82 7.01
N ARG A 119 -6.70 35.90 6.90
CA ARG A 119 -7.18 37.27 7.18
C ARG A 119 -8.39 37.67 6.33
N GLU A 120 -8.35 37.42 5.05
CA GLU A 120 -9.45 37.76 4.14
C GLU A 120 -10.72 36.94 4.46
N ILE A 121 -10.52 35.65 4.75
CA ILE A 121 -11.62 34.72 5.03
C ILE A 121 -12.23 34.99 6.39
N GLN A 122 -11.43 35.35 7.38
CA GLN A 122 -11.91 35.84 8.70
C GLN A 122 -12.75 37.11 8.54
N ALA A 123 -12.30 38.07 7.70
CA ALA A 123 -13.08 39.30 7.46
C ALA A 123 -14.44 38.99 6.82
N ARG A 124 -14.48 38.03 5.85
CA ARG A 124 -15.73 37.56 5.24
C ARG A 124 -16.64 36.87 6.25
N LEU A 125 -16.09 36.06 7.14
CA LEU A 125 -16.85 35.39 8.20
C LEU A 125 -17.48 36.45 9.13
N HIS A 126 -16.69 37.41 9.62
CA HIS A 126 -17.20 38.48 10.46
C HIS A 126 -18.29 39.33 9.78
N GLN A 127 -18.16 39.59 8.48
CA GLN A 127 -19.20 40.27 7.71
C GLN A 127 -20.51 39.45 7.67
N ALA A 128 -20.42 38.13 7.42
CA ALA A 128 -21.59 37.27 7.40
C ALA A 128 -22.26 37.13 8.77
N GLU A 129 -21.47 37.01 9.84
CA GLU A 129 -21.96 36.97 11.23
C GLU A 129 -22.65 38.30 11.61
N ALA A 130 -22.10 39.43 11.19
CA ALA A 130 -22.72 40.74 11.42
C ALA A 130 -24.08 40.87 10.69
N GLN A 131 -24.20 40.27 9.50
CA GLN A 131 -25.47 40.22 8.76
C GLN A 131 -26.51 39.37 9.49
N VAL A 132 -26.13 38.19 10.03
CA VAL A 132 -27.02 37.36 10.86
C VAL A 132 -27.48 38.15 12.11
N ALA A 133 -26.56 38.86 12.78
CA ALA A 133 -26.90 39.69 13.95
C ALA A 133 -27.88 40.83 13.58
N ALA A 134 -27.74 41.46 12.42
CA ALA A 134 -28.66 42.45 11.89
C ALA A 134 -30.07 41.86 11.64
N MET A 135 -30.13 40.69 10.98
CA MET A 135 -31.41 40.01 10.72
C MET A 135 -32.12 39.59 12.03
N ARG A 136 -31.38 39.14 13.06
CA ARG A 136 -31.95 38.84 14.39
C ARG A 136 -32.62 40.07 15.01
N ARG A 137 -31.99 41.24 14.95
CA ARG A 137 -32.59 42.51 15.44
C ARG A 137 -33.85 42.88 14.67
N THR A 138 -33.83 42.69 13.35
CA THR A 138 -35.01 42.91 12.48
C THR A 138 -36.15 41.97 12.87
N MET A 139 -35.84 40.71 13.14
CA MET A 139 -36.82 39.72 13.61
C MET A 139 -37.42 40.10 14.95
N GLU A 140 -36.61 40.55 15.91
CA GLU A 140 -37.10 41.03 17.19
C GLU A 140 -38.03 42.23 17.05
N ALA A 141 -37.70 43.21 16.20
CA ALA A 141 -38.55 44.36 15.92
C ALA A 141 -39.89 43.94 15.27
N ALA A 142 -39.86 42.96 14.34
CA ALA A 142 -41.09 42.42 13.71
C ALA A 142 -41.96 41.68 14.75
N LYS A 143 -41.38 40.92 15.64
CA LYS A 143 -42.09 40.24 16.76
C LYS A 143 -42.73 41.25 17.70
N ALA A 144 -42.02 42.32 18.04
CA ALA A 144 -42.58 43.41 18.86
C ALA A 144 -43.78 44.10 18.16
N LYS A 145 -43.72 44.30 16.81
CA LYS A 145 -44.81 44.85 16.05
C LYS A 145 -46.02 43.89 16.00
N LEU A 146 -45.79 42.58 15.90
CA LEU A 146 -46.83 41.58 16.02
C LEU A 146 -47.55 41.66 17.37
N GLY A 147 -46.77 41.65 18.46
CA GLY A 147 -47.34 41.77 19.82
C GLY A 147 -48.14 43.03 20.03
N ALA A 148 -47.74 44.18 19.47
CA ALA A 148 -48.55 45.39 19.48
C ALA A 148 -49.82 45.25 18.64
N GLY A 149 -49.78 44.56 17.51
CA GLY A 149 -50.97 44.24 16.72
C GLY A 149 -51.96 43.32 17.45
N GLU A 150 -51.48 42.28 18.11
CA GLU A 150 -52.30 41.39 18.94
C GLU A 150 -52.97 42.13 20.11
N ALA A 151 -52.27 42.98 20.81
CA ALA A 151 -52.86 43.84 21.87
C ALA A 151 -53.95 44.79 21.31
N ARG A 152 -53.77 45.29 20.06
CA ARG A 152 -54.78 46.10 19.40
C ARG A 152 -56.04 45.29 19.05
N VAL A 153 -55.89 44.04 18.57
CA VAL A 153 -57.01 43.14 18.29
C VAL A 153 -57.79 42.89 19.59
N GLU A 154 -57.13 42.61 20.69
CA GLU A 154 -57.72 42.41 22.00
C GLU A 154 -58.57 43.65 22.43
N ALA A 155 -58.05 44.86 22.30
CA ALA A 155 -58.74 46.13 22.62
C ALA A 155 -59.98 46.33 21.76
N VAL A 156 -59.85 46.13 20.42
CA VAL A 156 -60.97 46.29 19.45
C VAL A 156 -62.02 45.23 19.68
N SER A 157 -61.66 43.98 19.96
CA SER A 157 -62.55 42.87 20.29
C SER A 157 -63.36 43.15 21.55
N ALA A 158 -62.70 43.69 22.60
CA ALA A 158 -63.41 44.14 23.83
C ALA A 158 -64.45 45.24 23.55
N SER A 159 -64.06 46.23 22.69
CA SER A 159 -64.98 47.32 22.23
C SER A 159 -66.18 46.74 21.45
N LYS A 160 -65.92 45.86 20.48
CA LYS A 160 -66.96 45.14 19.70
C LYS A 160 -67.94 44.39 20.63
N LYS A 161 -67.45 43.66 21.62
CA LYS A 161 -68.27 42.94 22.58
C LYS A 161 -69.22 43.87 23.32
N LYS A 162 -68.81 45.06 23.72
CA LYS A 162 -69.62 46.09 24.31
C LYS A 162 -70.70 46.56 23.35
N VAL A 163 -70.33 46.96 22.15
CA VAL A 163 -71.24 47.48 21.11
C VAL A 163 -72.29 46.42 20.71
N LEU A 164 -71.88 45.15 20.60
CA LEU A 164 -72.76 44.03 20.30
C LEU A 164 -73.82 43.84 21.41
N SER A 165 -73.40 43.97 22.68
CA SER A 165 -74.29 43.90 23.82
C SER A 165 -75.34 45.05 23.77
N ASP A 166 -74.89 46.26 23.44
CA ASP A 166 -75.77 47.44 23.29
C ASP A 166 -76.75 47.26 22.15
N TYR A 167 -76.27 46.78 20.97
CA TYR A 167 -77.18 46.46 19.82
C TYR A 167 -78.27 45.44 20.20
N ARG A 168 -77.89 44.35 20.86
CA ARG A 168 -78.86 43.30 21.30
C ARG A 168 -79.88 43.88 22.29
N ARG A 169 -79.49 44.79 23.17
CA ARG A 169 -80.36 45.47 24.10
C ARG A 169 -81.36 46.37 23.36
N TYR A 170 -80.90 47.21 22.43
CA TYR A 170 -81.79 48.08 21.65
C TYR A 170 -82.71 47.31 20.72
N GLU A 171 -82.30 46.20 20.11
CA GLU A 171 -83.12 45.30 19.34
C GLU A 171 -84.26 44.70 20.19
N SER A 172 -83.98 44.29 21.41
CA SER A 172 -85.01 43.78 22.37
C SER A 172 -85.98 44.89 22.79
N LEU A 173 -85.46 46.08 23.09
CA LEU A 173 -86.30 47.23 23.44
C LEU A 173 -87.20 47.67 22.29
N TYR A 174 -86.72 47.69 21.06
CA TYR A 174 -87.48 47.99 19.84
C TYR A 174 -88.62 46.98 19.60
N ARG A 175 -88.35 45.72 19.77
CA ARG A 175 -89.40 44.66 19.72
C ARG A 175 -90.49 44.86 20.79
N GLN A 176 -90.17 45.47 21.94
CA GLN A 176 -91.07 45.79 23.04
C GLN A 176 -91.69 47.20 22.91
N GLN A 177 -91.46 47.88 21.74
CA GLN A 177 -91.89 49.28 21.49
C GLN A 177 -91.33 50.31 22.44
N ALA A 178 -90.26 50.01 23.20
CA ALA A 178 -89.59 50.82 24.20
C ALA A 178 -88.37 51.63 23.70
N ALA A 179 -88.01 51.51 22.40
CA ALA A 179 -86.96 52.21 21.69
C ALA A 179 -87.45 52.71 20.31
N THR A 180 -86.84 53.79 19.75
CA THR A 180 -87.20 54.32 18.43
C THR A 180 -86.41 53.59 17.31
N GLY A 181 -86.93 53.56 16.06
CA GLY A 181 -86.22 52.96 14.92
C GLY A 181 -84.88 53.64 14.64
N GLN A 182 -84.75 54.96 14.88
CA GLN A 182 -83.50 55.68 14.79
C GLN A 182 -82.41 55.21 15.76
N GLN A 183 -82.81 54.84 17.00
CA GLN A 183 -81.90 54.29 18.02
C GLN A 183 -81.37 52.90 17.64
N LEU A 184 -82.24 52.06 17.03
CA LEU A 184 -81.84 50.75 16.58
C LEU A 184 -80.91 50.83 15.38
N GLU A 185 -81.22 51.69 14.40
CA GLU A 185 -80.35 51.93 13.25
C GLU A 185 -79.01 52.51 13.65
N HIS A 186 -78.93 53.41 14.59
CA HIS A 186 -77.67 53.94 15.14
C HIS A 186 -76.86 52.82 15.81
N ALA A 187 -77.46 51.97 16.62
CA ALA A 187 -76.81 50.82 17.26
C ALA A 187 -76.29 49.80 16.26
N ARG A 188 -77.05 49.62 15.15
CA ARG A 188 -76.65 48.74 14.00
C ARG A 188 -75.42 49.29 13.27
N ALA A 189 -75.42 50.56 12.95
CA ALA A 189 -74.27 51.21 12.33
C ALA A 189 -73.01 51.15 13.16
N GLN A 190 -73.15 51.34 14.51
CA GLN A 190 -72.02 51.14 15.42
C GLN A 190 -71.50 49.74 15.46
N LYS A 191 -72.37 48.71 15.40
CA LYS A 191 -71.96 47.31 15.30
C LYS A 191 -71.18 47.03 14.02
N GLU A 192 -71.65 47.48 12.87
CA GLU A 192 -71.01 47.32 11.58
C GLU A 192 -69.61 47.97 11.55
N ILE A 193 -69.49 49.15 12.15
CA ILE A 193 -68.18 49.85 12.31
C ILE A 193 -67.22 48.99 13.17
N ALA A 194 -67.67 48.52 14.34
CA ALA A 194 -66.84 47.73 15.25
C ALA A 194 -66.43 46.36 14.66
N GLU A 195 -67.31 45.74 13.84
CA GLU A 195 -66.98 44.53 13.09
C GLU A 195 -65.89 44.78 12.01
N ALA A 196 -66.03 45.93 11.30
CA ALA A 196 -65.02 46.35 10.30
C ALA A 196 -63.67 46.63 10.93
N GLU A 197 -63.66 47.36 12.08
CA GLU A 197 -62.43 47.67 12.84
C GLU A 197 -61.73 46.40 13.32
N GLU A 198 -62.46 45.42 13.88
CA GLU A 198 -61.87 44.14 14.26
C GLU A 198 -61.29 43.39 13.08
N SER A 199 -62.04 43.31 11.95
CA SER A 199 -61.55 42.69 10.70
C SER A 199 -60.28 43.36 10.17
N ALA A 200 -60.17 44.69 10.31
CA ALA A 200 -58.99 45.45 9.90
C ALA A 200 -57.78 45.09 10.83
N ALA A 201 -58.01 45.06 12.15
CA ALA A 201 -56.97 44.73 13.11
C ALA A 201 -56.44 43.28 12.95
N LEU A 202 -57.33 42.33 12.64
CA LEU A 202 -56.93 40.94 12.38
C LEU A 202 -56.07 40.86 11.11
N ARG A 203 -56.42 41.57 10.03
CA ARG A 203 -55.60 41.62 8.80
C ARG A 203 -54.22 42.24 9.06
N ASP A 204 -54.13 43.23 9.94
CA ASP A 204 -52.84 43.84 10.33
C ASP A 204 -51.97 42.81 11.06
N VAL A 205 -52.55 41.95 11.89
CA VAL A 205 -51.83 40.85 12.57
C VAL A 205 -51.38 39.78 11.56
N ASP A 206 -52.28 39.37 10.63
CA ASP A 206 -51.92 38.42 9.56
C ASP A 206 -50.74 38.96 8.73
N ALA A 207 -50.80 40.24 8.33
CA ALA A 207 -49.73 40.90 7.58
C ALA A 207 -48.40 40.91 8.38
N ALA A 208 -48.45 41.13 9.70
CA ALA A 208 -47.28 41.11 10.57
C ALA A 208 -46.71 39.69 10.68
N GLN A 209 -47.57 38.67 10.71
CA GLN A 209 -47.13 37.26 10.73
C GLN A 209 -46.41 36.87 9.43
N GLU A 210 -46.99 37.25 8.26
CA GLU A 210 -46.34 36.99 6.98
C GLU A 210 -44.99 37.74 6.86
N GLU A 211 -44.90 38.97 7.42
CA GLU A 211 -43.62 39.69 7.47
C GLU A 211 -42.57 38.95 8.32
N ILE A 212 -42.96 38.35 9.45
CA ILE A 212 -42.09 37.52 10.27
C ILE A 212 -41.58 36.32 9.49
N LYS A 213 -42.44 35.62 8.77
CA LYS A 213 -42.06 34.47 7.90
C LYS A 213 -41.04 34.89 6.84
N ARG A 214 -41.26 36.06 6.20
CA ARG A 214 -40.33 36.61 5.22
C ARG A 214 -38.96 36.91 5.83
N ILE A 215 -38.93 37.54 7.00
CA ILE A 215 -37.68 37.85 7.72
C ILE A 215 -37.00 36.57 8.17
N GLN A 216 -37.76 35.54 8.57
CA GLN A 216 -37.20 34.24 8.98
C GLN A 216 -36.47 33.57 7.82
N ALA A 217 -37.05 33.54 6.62
CA ALA A 217 -36.40 33.01 5.43
C ALA A 217 -35.10 33.79 5.12
N GLN A 218 -35.12 35.13 5.21
CA GLN A 218 -33.89 35.92 5.02
C GLN A 218 -32.81 35.67 6.10
N MET A 219 -33.23 35.36 7.33
CA MET A 219 -32.29 34.99 8.39
C MET A 219 -31.65 33.64 8.11
N GLU A 220 -32.41 32.63 7.64
CA GLU A 220 -31.91 31.33 7.23
C GLU A 220 -30.88 31.46 6.09
N ASP A 221 -31.14 32.31 5.10
CA ASP A 221 -30.17 32.61 4.02
C ASP A 221 -28.86 33.19 4.57
N SER A 222 -28.98 34.14 5.51
CA SER A 222 -27.82 34.79 6.15
C SER A 222 -27.03 33.80 7.02
N GLU A 223 -27.70 32.92 7.75
CA GLU A 223 -27.06 31.85 8.53
C GLU A 223 -26.34 30.83 7.62
N ALA A 224 -26.95 30.46 6.48
CA ALA A 224 -26.30 29.61 5.48
C ALA A 224 -25.05 30.28 4.89
N ALA A 225 -25.09 31.56 4.61
CA ALA A 225 -23.92 32.31 4.16
C ALA A 225 -22.80 32.38 5.22
N ALA A 226 -23.14 32.55 6.49
CA ALA A 226 -22.17 32.52 7.60
C ALA A 226 -21.55 31.10 7.75
N ALA A 227 -22.37 30.06 7.66
CA ALA A 227 -21.89 28.67 7.69
C ALA A 227 -20.93 28.36 6.53
N ALA A 228 -21.22 28.82 5.33
CA ALA A 228 -20.32 28.68 4.18
C ALA A 228 -18.98 29.39 4.40
N ALA A 229 -18.99 30.60 4.95
CA ALA A 229 -17.77 31.34 5.29
C ALA A 229 -16.95 30.61 6.37
N HIS A 230 -17.61 30.00 7.36
CA HIS A 230 -16.95 29.21 8.39
C HIS A 230 -16.27 27.94 7.81
N VAL A 231 -16.92 27.25 6.85
CA VAL A 231 -16.32 26.13 6.13
C VAL A 231 -15.09 26.58 5.35
N MET A 232 -15.14 27.73 4.68
CA MET A 232 -13.98 28.29 3.96
C MET A 232 -12.82 28.59 4.93
N LEU A 233 -13.10 29.09 6.12
CA LEU A 233 -12.10 29.31 7.14
C LEU A 233 -11.45 27.99 7.58
N SER A 234 -12.21 26.91 7.70
CA SER A 234 -11.66 25.61 8.05
C SER A 234 -10.62 25.10 7.02
N TYR A 235 -10.74 25.50 5.75
CA TYR A 235 -9.81 25.13 4.69
C TYR A 235 -8.47 25.86 4.74
N THR A 236 -8.33 26.89 5.59
CA THR A 236 -7.04 27.55 5.83
C THR A 236 -6.12 26.71 6.71
N VAL A 237 -6.65 25.74 7.43
CA VAL A 237 -5.91 24.81 8.27
C VAL A 237 -5.76 23.47 7.55
N ILE A 238 -4.58 23.22 7.02
CA ILE A 238 -4.29 21.96 6.32
C ILE A 238 -3.97 20.88 7.34
N GLN A 239 -4.82 19.85 7.42
CA GLN A 239 -4.68 18.74 8.37
C GLN A 239 -4.41 17.42 7.66
N ALA A 240 -3.79 16.48 8.39
CA ALA A 240 -3.57 15.12 7.89
C ALA A 240 -4.91 14.36 7.79
N PRO A 241 -5.23 13.77 6.62
CA PRO A 241 -6.47 13.01 6.44
C PRO A 241 -6.46 11.65 7.15
N PHE A 242 -5.29 11.05 7.34
CA PHE A 242 -5.08 9.78 8.02
C PHE A 242 -3.75 9.79 8.79
N THR A 243 -3.60 8.84 9.71
CA THR A 243 -2.36 8.65 10.47
C THR A 243 -1.31 7.99 9.59
N GLY A 244 -0.14 8.61 9.50
CA GLY A 244 0.93 8.15 8.61
C GLY A 244 2.20 9.00 8.75
N ARG A 245 2.93 9.16 7.65
CA ARG A 245 4.17 9.95 7.58
C ARG A 245 4.17 10.85 6.37
N VAL A 246 4.76 12.03 6.52
CA VAL A 246 5.01 12.95 5.38
C VAL A 246 6.21 12.44 4.59
N VAL A 247 5.98 12.00 3.35
CA VAL A 247 7.03 11.55 2.44
C VAL A 247 7.68 12.74 1.75
N LYS A 248 6.85 13.65 1.24
CA LYS A 248 7.34 14.81 0.49
C LYS A 248 6.54 16.06 0.83
N LYS A 249 7.26 17.16 1.01
CA LYS A 249 6.74 18.53 1.07
C LYS A 249 6.92 19.16 -0.33
N MET A 250 5.85 19.69 -0.89
CA MET A 250 5.81 20.25 -2.25
C MET A 250 5.52 21.75 -2.26
N VAL A 251 5.53 22.41 -1.10
CA VAL A 251 5.19 23.82 -0.92
C VAL A 251 6.09 24.44 0.14
N ASP A 252 6.42 25.72 -0.02
CA ASP A 252 7.19 26.47 0.96
C ASP A 252 6.39 27.64 1.54
N VAL A 253 6.89 28.19 2.67
CA VAL A 253 6.28 29.37 3.31
C VAL A 253 6.42 30.56 2.35
N GLY A 254 5.29 31.23 2.09
CA GLY A 254 5.21 32.32 1.12
C GLY A 254 4.62 31.89 -0.22
N ASP A 255 4.60 30.61 -0.54
CA ASP A 255 3.98 30.10 -1.76
C ASP A 255 2.47 30.28 -1.76
N MET A 256 1.86 30.29 -2.95
CA MET A 256 0.42 30.34 -3.12
C MET A 256 -0.14 28.93 -3.23
N ALA A 257 -0.94 28.51 -2.26
CA ALA A 257 -1.76 27.31 -2.38
C ALA A 257 -2.96 27.58 -3.29
N ALA A 258 -3.26 26.62 -4.18
CA ALA A 258 -4.43 26.69 -5.06
C ALA A 258 -5.27 25.40 -4.97
N PRO A 259 -6.57 25.46 -5.32
CA PRO A 259 -7.42 24.27 -5.34
C PRO A 259 -6.84 23.18 -6.24
N GLY A 260 -6.69 21.94 -5.68
CA GLY A 260 -6.14 20.80 -6.38
C GLY A 260 -4.60 20.76 -6.48
N GLN A 261 -3.90 21.82 -6.07
CA GLN A 261 -2.43 21.82 -6.03
C GLN A 261 -1.93 20.96 -4.86
N PRO A 262 -1.11 19.93 -5.09
CA PRO A 262 -0.58 19.09 -4.03
C PRO A 262 0.42 19.87 -3.17
N LEU A 263 0.21 19.84 -1.85
CA LEU A 263 1.05 20.50 -0.86
C LEU A 263 1.95 19.50 -0.13
N PHE A 264 1.39 18.31 0.19
CA PHE A 264 2.10 17.25 0.88
C PHE A 264 1.73 15.89 0.28
N PHE A 265 2.72 14.98 0.26
CA PHE A 265 2.51 13.57 -0.03
C PHE A 265 2.67 12.77 1.27
N LEU A 266 1.64 12.00 1.61
CA LEU A 266 1.59 11.16 2.81
C LEU A 266 1.47 9.69 2.44
N GLU A 267 2.02 8.84 3.31
CA GLU A 267 1.88 7.39 3.22
C GLU A 267 1.61 6.76 4.60
N ILE A 268 1.04 5.56 4.61
CA ILE A 268 0.96 4.71 5.79
C ILE A 268 2.09 3.68 5.74
N PRO A 269 3.21 3.89 6.44
CA PRO A 269 4.40 3.01 6.34
C PRO A 269 4.19 1.64 6.98
N SER A 270 3.19 1.48 7.84
CA SER A 270 2.93 0.22 8.55
C SER A 270 2.31 -0.89 7.69
N ARG A 271 2.01 -0.63 6.43
CA ARG A 271 1.42 -1.60 5.50
C ARG A 271 2.14 -1.57 4.15
N PRO A 272 3.40 -2.07 4.10
CA PRO A 272 4.11 -2.15 2.84
C PRO A 272 3.50 -3.22 1.93
N GLU A 273 3.45 -2.93 0.65
CA GLU A 273 3.07 -3.90 -0.39
C GLU A 273 4.09 -3.87 -1.52
N LEU A 274 4.37 -5.04 -2.08
CA LEU A 274 5.13 -5.13 -3.32
C LEU A 274 4.16 -5.05 -4.49
N GLN A 275 4.35 -4.07 -5.37
CA GLN A 275 3.68 -4.01 -6.66
C GLN A 275 4.59 -4.62 -7.71
N ALA A 276 4.32 -5.88 -8.07
CA ALA A 276 5.13 -6.63 -9.02
C ALA A 276 4.45 -6.68 -10.40
N PHE A 277 5.29 -6.64 -11.45
CA PHE A 277 4.87 -6.74 -12.84
C PHE A 277 5.00 -8.17 -13.30
N VAL A 278 3.89 -8.91 -13.28
CA VAL A 278 3.85 -10.35 -13.60
C VAL A 278 3.42 -10.55 -15.04
N SER A 279 4.16 -11.41 -15.77
CA SER A 279 3.78 -11.79 -17.14
C SER A 279 2.35 -12.33 -17.21
N ASP A 280 1.63 -11.98 -18.29
CA ASP A 280 0.26 -12.42 -18.56
C ASP A 280 0.12 -13.96 -18.57
N SER A 281 1.15 -14.66 -19.00
CA SER A 281 1.20 -16.14 -19.02
C SER A 281 1.21 -16.79 -17.64
N LEU A 282 1.64 -16.06 -16.60
CA LEU A 282 1.75 -16.56 -15.23
C LEU A 282 0.54 -16.18 -14.36
N ILE A 283 -0.23 -15.16 -14.77
CA ILE A 283 -1.28 -14.57 -13.93
C ILE A 283 -2.38 -15.59 -13.57
N TYR A 284 -2.71 -16.51 -14.49
CA TYR A 284 -3.74 -17.53 -14.26
C TYR A 284 -3.36 -18.59 -13.23
N ARG A 285 -2.09 -18.62 -12.81
CA ARG A 285 -1.56 -19.51 -11.77
C ARG A 285 -1.59 -18.89 -10.39
N LEU A 286 -1.82 -17.59 -10.32
CA LEU A 286 -1.90 -16.85 -9.07
C LEU A 286 -3.34 -16.79 -8.56
N ARG A 287 -3.50 -16.89 -7.25
CA ARG A 287 -4.78 -16.77 -6.55
C ARG A 287 -4.68 -15.76 -5.43
N ILE A 288 -5.70 -14.92 -5.30
CA ILE A 288 -5.81 -14.00 -4.17
C ILE A 288 -5.80 -14.80 -2.87
N GLY A 289 -5.03 -14.34 -1.87
CA GLY A 289 -4.79 -15.02 -0.61
C GLY A 289 -3.60 -16.01 -0.64
N GLN A 290 -2.96 -16.24 -1.79
CA GLN A 290 -1.79 -17.10 -1.90
C GLN A 290 -0.57 -16.45 -1.23
N GLU A 291 0.18 -17.25 -0.47
CA GLU A 291 1.46 -16.85 0.08
C GLU A 291 2.55 -16.98 -0.98
N LEU A 292 3.35 -15.94 -1.14
CA LEU A 292 4.42 -15.83 -2.12
C LEU A 292 5.68 -15.27 -1.46
N SER A 293 6.84 -15.75 -1.89
CA SER A 293 8.12 -15.26 -1.42
C SER A 293 8.52 -13.98 -2.15
N VAL A 294 8.91 -12.98 -1.37
CA VAL A 294 9.38 -11.67 -1.87
C VAL A 294 10.79 -11.45 -1.37
N HIS A 295 11.74 -11.38 -2.28
CA HIS A 295 13.13 -11.06 -1.97
C HIS A 295 13.38 -9.57 -2.16
N ILE A 296 13.89 -8.90 -1.13
CA ILE A 296 14.27 -7.47 -1.18
C ILE A 296 15.78 -7.37 -1.32
N ASP A 297 16.25 -6.97 -2.48
CA ASP A 297 17.68 -6.96 -2.83
C ASP A 297 18.51 -6.06 -1.91
N ALA A 298 18.00 -4.88 -1.56
CA ALA A 298 18.71 -3.93 -0.69
C ALA A 298 18.94 -4.48 0.73
N LEU A 299 18.04 -5.31 1.24
CA LEU A 299 18.11 -5.90 2.57
C LEU A 299 18.72 -7.30 2.56
N LYS A 300 18.88 -7.91 1.37
CA LYS A 300 19.30 -9.33 1.19
C LYS A 300 18.43 -10.28 2.03
N ARG A 301 17.13 -10.00 2.14
CA ARG A 301 16.18 -10.79 2.94
C ARG A 301 14.96 -11.17 2.11
N THR A 302 14.43 -12.34 2.43
CA THR A 302 13.18 -12.84 1.84
C THR A 302 12.07 -12.77 2.87
N TYR A 303 10.94 -12.22 2.47
CA TYR A 303 9.74 -12.11 3.27
C TYR A 303 8.62 -12.94 2.64
N GLN A 304 7.77 -13.52 3.47
CA GLN A 304 6.52 -14.12 3.00
C GLN A 304 5.46 -13.03 2.92
N GLY A 305 4.88 -12.89 1.74
CA GLY A 305 3.81 -11.94 1.49
C GLY A 305 2.56 -12.63 1.00
N THR A 306 1.41 -12.01 1.21
CA THR A 306 0.11 -12.53 0.77
C THR A 306 -0.36 -11.75 -0.45
N LEU A 307 -0.71 -12.45 -1.53
CA LEU A 307 -1.28 -11.85 -2.74
C LEU A 307 -2.66 -11.27 -2.42
N ARG A 308 -2.75 -9.93 -2.41
CA ARG A 308 -3.95 -9.19 -2.04
C ARG A 308 -4.83 -8.85 -3.24
N GLU A 309 -4.19 -8.45 -4.34
CA GLU A 309 -4.90 -7.92 -5.50
C GLU A 309 -4.17 -8.27 -6.79
N ILE A 310 -4.95 -8.59 -7.81
CA ILE A 310 -4.50 -8.70 -9.19
C ILE A 310 -5.25 -7.61 -9.95
N VAL A 311 -4.54 -6.61 -10.48
CA VAL A 311 -5.17 -5.52 -11.24
C VAL A 311 -5.67 -6.07 -12.57
N PRO A 312 -6.98 -6.02 -12.87
CA PRO A 312 -7.55 -6.67 -14.06
C PRO A 312 -7.30 -5.86 -15.33
N LYS A 313 -6.05 -5.42 -15.54
CA LYS A 313 -5.60 -4.67 -16.70
C LYS A 313 -4.17 -5.06 -17.03
N ALA A 314 -3.96 -5.65 -18.19
CA ALA A 314 -2.64 -5.90 -18.71
C ALA A 314 -2.12 -4.66 -19.45
N ASP A 315 -0.83 -4.39 -19.32
CA ASP A 315 -0.13 -3.42 -20.16
C ASP A 315 0.23 -4.11 -21.49
N PRO A 316 -0.30 -3.64 -22.63
CA PRO A 316 -0.04 -4.27 -23.93
C PRO A 316 1.42 -4.11 -24.41
N ALA A 317 2.14 -3.09 -23.94
CA ALA A 317 3.52 -2.84 -24.32
C ALA A 317 4.49 -3.82 -23.64
N THR A 318 4.27 -4.08 -22.36
CA THR A 318 5.13 -4.96 -21.54
C THR A 318 4.56 -6.37 -21.40
N ARG A 319 3.29 -6.61 -21.75
CA ARG A 319 2.54 -7.86 -21.52
C ARG A 319 2.58 -8.31 -20.07
N THR A 320 2.49 -7.34 -19.15
CA THR A 320 2.48 -7.60 -17.72
C THR A 320 1.18 -7.15 -17.08
N VAL A 321 0.85 -7.79 -15.98
CA VAL A 321 -0.27 -7.44 -15.10
C VAL A 321 0.32 -7.07 -13.75
N VAL A 322 -0.16 -5.98 -13.16
CA VAL A 322 0.28 -5.57 -11.82
C VAL A 322 -0.40 -6.45 -10.79
N VAL A 323 0.40 -7.02 -9.91
CA VAL A 323 -0.05 -7.75 -8.72
C VAL A 323 0.45 -7.06 -7.47
N LYS A 324 -0.39 -7.01 -6.43
CA LYS A 324 -0.06 -6.39 -5.15
C LYS A 324 0.03 -7.46 -4.07
N VAL A 325 1.19 -7.57 -3.48
CA VAL A 325 1.51 -8.53 -2.43
C VAL A 325 1.75 -7.79 -1.14
N SER A 326 0.88 -8.01 -0.14
CA SER A 326 1.03 -7.42 1.19
C SER A 326 2.19 -8.07 1.93
N LEU A 327 3.07 -7.26 2.51
CA LEU A 327 4.21 -7.70 3.30
C LEU A 327 3.98 -7.45 4.79
N PRO A 328 4.65 -8.18 5.67
CA PRO A 328 4.58 -7.94 7.11
C PRO A 328 5.09 -6.53 7.45
N PRO A 329 4.55 -5.88 8.50
CA PRO A 329 4.98 -4.56 8.93
C PRO A 329 6.36 -4.63 9.60
N VAL A 330 7.41 -4.45 8.82
CA VAL A 330 8.79 -4.44 9.28
C VAL A 330 9.35 -3.03 9.10
N PRO A 331 10.00 -2.45 10.13
CA PRO A 331 10.52 -1.07 10.08
C PRO A 331 11.51 -0.80 8.95
N ASP A 332 12.25 -1.83 8.51
CA ASP A 332 13.28 -1.72 7.47
C ASP A 332 12.70 -1.66 6.04
N LEU A 333 11.40 -1.97 5.86
CA LEU A 333 10.74 -1.94 4.56
C LEU A 333 10.33 -0.52 4.21
N VAL A 334 11.23 0.19 3.54
CA VAL A 334 11.00 1.54 3.05
C VAL A 334 10.38 1.48 1.65
N THR A 335 9.41 2.36 1.39
CA THR A 335 8.81 2.52 0.06
C THR A 335 9.84 2.96 -0.98
N GLY A 336 9.69 2.49 -2.21
CA GLY A 336 10.64 2.73 -3.29
C GLY A 336 11.80 1.71 -3.39
N LEU A 337 11.92 0.75 -2.48
CA LEU A 337 12.87 -0.35 -2.64
C LEU A 337 12.39 -1.33 -3.72
N PHE A 338 13.35 -1.88 -4.48
CA PHE A 338 13.07 -2.95 -5.43
C PHE A 338 13.00 -4.30 -4.73
N GLY A 339 12.06 -5.13 -5.19
CA GLY A 339 11.90 -6.48 -4.75
C GLY A 339 11.62 -7.44 -5.90
N ARG A 340 11.87 -8.71 -5.67
CA ARG A 340 11.56 -9.80 -6.59
C ARG A 340 10.49 -10.69 -5.99
N LEU A 341 9.41 -10.88 -6.72
CA LEU A 341 8.32 -11.79 -6.40
C LEU A 341 8.60 -13.15 -7.06
N SER A 342 8.76 -14.19 -6.27
CA SER A 342 8.92 -15.55 -6.79
C SER A 342 7.55 -16.16 -7.10
N VAL A 343 7.24 -16.27 -8.40
CA VAL A 343 5.98 -16.82 -8.90
C VAL A 343 6.15 -18.29 -9.28
N PRO A 344 5.43 -19.23 -8.65
CA PRO A 344 5.50 -20.64 -9.00
C PRO A 344 4.81 -20.89 -10.35
N TYR A 345 5.51 -21.55 -11.27
CA TYR A 345 4.97 -21.87 -12.59
C TYR A 345 4.94 -23.37 -12.91
N GLY A 346 5.55 -24.18 -12.07
CA GLY A 346 5.59 -25.64 -12.20
C GLY A 346 6.14 -26.29 -10.95
N GLN A 347 6.40 -27.59 -11.08
CA GLN A 347 7.07 -28.39 -10.05
C GLN A 347 8.06 -29.32 -10.74
N TYR A 348 9.14 -29.64 -10.07
CA TYR A 348 10.09 -30.64 -10.52
C TYR A 348 10.50 -31.54 -9.34
N GLU A 349 10.88 -32.76 -9.66
CA GLU A 349 11.37 -33.71 -8.68
C GLU A 349 12.90 -33.69 -8.67
N ALA A 350 13.49 -33.52 -7.49
CA ALA A 350 14.92 -33.52 -7.30
C ALA A 350 15.33 -34.58 -6.28
N LEU A 351 16.42 -35.28 -6.57
CA LEU A 351 17.10 -36.11 -5.59
C LEU A 351 17.85 -35.19 -4.62
N VAL A 352 17.55 -35.28 -3.34
CA VAL A 352 18.18 -34.42 -2.33
C VAL A 352 18.90 -35.21 -1.25
N VAL A 353 20.00 -34.67 -0.82
CA VAL A 353 20.82 -35.20 0.25
C VAL A 353 21.14 -34.13 1.29
N PRO A 354 21.31 -34.47 2.58
CA PRO A 354 21.79 -33.51 3.56
C PRO A 354 23.14 -32.94 3.15
N LEU A 355 23.32 -31.63 3.26
CA LEU A 355 24.57 -30.96 2.93
C LEU A 355 25.76 -31.56 3.71
N LYS A 356 25.52 -32.00 4.96
CA LYS A 356 26.50 -32.68 5.83
C LYS A 356 27.01 -33.99 5.27
N ALA A 357 26.25 -34.68 4.40
CA ALA A 357 26.64 -35.92 3.75
C ALA A 357 27.59 -35.71 2.57
N VAL A 358 27.68 -34.46 2.08
CA VAL A 358 28.57 -34.11 0.96
C VAL A 358 29.93 -33.69 1.51
N ARG A 359 30.98 -34.30 1.00
CA ARG A 359 32.37 -33.94 1.26
C ARG A 359 32.97 -33.25 0.05
N GLU A 360 33.38 -32.02 0.24
CA GLU A 360 34.09 -31.28 -0.79
C GLU A 360 35.61 -31.52 -0.72
N VAL A 361 36.21 -31.92 -1.82
CA VAL A 361 37.65 -32.10 -1.97
C VAL A 361 38.14 -31.36 -3.19
N GLY A 362 38.63 -30.15 -2.99
CA GLY A 362 38.96 -29.22 -4.06
C GLY A 362 37.72 -28.79 -4.83
N GLN A 363 37.63 -29.15 -6.10
CA GLN A 363 36.44 -28.86 -6.92
C GLN A 363 35.51 -30.07 -7.08
N LEU A 364 35.75 -31.15 -6.34
CA LEU A 364 35.01 -32.39 -6.45
C LEU A 364 34.09 -32.59 -5.24
N ASN A 365 32.83 -32.91 -5.50
CA ASN A 365 31.85 -33.26 -4.51
C ASN A 365 31.72 -34.78 -4.44
N LEU A 366 31.80 -35.31 -3.24
CA LEU A 366 31.83 -36.73 -2.95
C LEU A 366 30.79 -37.09 -1.89
N VAL A 367 30.15 -38.23 -2.09
CA VAL A 367 29.23 -38.82 -1.09
C VAL A 367 29.64 -40.28 -0.86
N ASP A 368 29.63 -40.70 0.37
CA ASP A 368 29.89 -42.10 0.73
C ASP A 368 28.55 -42.87 0.71
N VAL A 369 28.37 -43.76 -0.26
CA VAL A 369 27.16 -44.58 -0.48
C VAL A 369 27.40 -45.99 0.09
N VAL A 370 26.38 -46.54 0.73
CA VAL A 370 26.44 -47.92 1.24
C VAL A 370 26.03 -48.88 0.11
N ASN A 371 26.95 -49.71 -0.36
CA ASN A 371 26.67 -50.69 -1.44
C ASN A 371 25.80 -51.87 -0.93
N SER A 372 25.41 -52.76 -1.82
CA SER A 372 24.59 -53.94 -1.50
C SER A 372 25.21 -54.91 -0.50
N GLU A 373 26.53 -54.87 -0.34
CA GLU A 373 27.30 -55.68 0.61
C GLU A 373 27.52 -55.02 1.97
N GLY A 374 26.99 -53.78 2.15
CA GLY A 374 27.13 -53.04 3.40
C GLY A 374 28.41 -52.23 3.55
N TYR A 375 29.26 -52.15 2.51
CA TYR A 375 30.50 -51.36 2.53
C TYR A 375 30.29 -49.93 2.01
N PRO A 376 31.00 -48.94 2.55
CA PRO A 376 30.99 -47.59 2.03
C PRO A 376 31.74 -47.48 0.71
N GLU A 377 31.08 -47.00 -0.30
CA GLU A 377 31.67 -46.69 -1.60
C GLU A 377 31.63 -45.19 -1.82
N ARG A 378 32.80 -44.60 -2.05
CA ARG A 378 32.90 -43.15 -2.33
C ARG A 378 32.54 -42.90 -3.77
N ARG A 379 31.58 -42.00 -3.98
CA ARG A 379 31.05 -41.68 -5.32
C ARG A 379 31.09 -40.19 -5.56
N PHE A 380 31.48 -39.82 -6.76
CA PHE A 380 31.40 -38.44 -7.24
C PHE A 380 29.96 -38.07 -7.53
N VAL A 381 29.57 -36.88 -7.12
CA VAL A 381 28.24 -36.33 -7.35
C VAL A 381 28.34 -34.95 -7.97
N THR A 382 27.39 -34.62 -8.82
CA THR A 382 27.21 -33.27 -9.31
C THR A 382 26.06 -32.64 -8.53
N LEU A 383 26.33 -31.53 -7.88
CA LEU A 383 25.34 -30.82 -7.08
C LEU A 383 24.57 -29.82 -7.92
N GLY A 384 23.31 -29.64 -7.56
CA GLY A 384 22.41 -28.63 -8.11
C GLY A 384 22.15 -27.52 -7.12
N GLN A 385 20.88 -27.14 -6.95
CA GLN A 385 20.45 -26.05 -6.07
C GLN A 385 20.52 -26.47 -4.59
N HIS A 386 20.81 -25.48 -3.74
CA HIS A 386 20.75 -25.63 -2.29
C HIS A 386 19.33 -25.30 -1.80
N HIS A 387 18.79 -26.18 -0.95
CA HIS A 387 17.47 -26.05 -0.32
C HIS A 387 17.62 -26.20 1.19
N ASP A 388 17.84 -25.10 1.90
CA ASP A 388 18.13 -25.06 3.34
C ASP A 388 19.31 -26.00 3.72
N ASP A 389 19.04 -27.04 4.52
CA ASP A 389 20.04 -28.04 4.94
C ASP A 389 20.23 -29.17 3.92
N LEU A 390 19.55 -29.13 2.78
CA LEU A 390 19.61 -30.13 1.72
C LEU A 390 20.23 -29.56 0.45
N VAL A 391 20.87 -30.42 -0.33
CA VAL A 391 21.39 -30.08 -1.65
C VAL A 391 20.88 -31.07 -2.68
N GLU A 392 20.49 -30.52 -3.81
CA GLU A 392 20.09 -31.31 -4.98
C GLU A 392 21.28 -32.04 -5.58
N VAL A 393 21.07 -33.30 -5.99
CA VAL A 393 22.04 -34.10 -6.72
C VAL A 393 21.56 -34.33 -8.13
N LEU A 394 22.26 -33.70 -9.09
CA LEU A 394 21.94 -33.79 -10.50
C LEU A 394 22.42 -35.12 -11.13
N SER A 395 23.53 -35.67 -10.61
CA SER A 395 24.07 -36.94 -11.09
C SER A 395 24.93 -37.61 -10.02
N GLY A 396 25.10 -38.94 -10.13
CA GLY A 396 25.94 -39.75 -9.25
C GLY A 396 25.19 -40.59 -8.23
N LEU A 397 23.92 -40.30 -7.94
CA LEU A 397 23.07 -41.06 -7.03
C LEU A 397 21.78 -41.52 -7.72
N LYS A 398 21.19 -42.57 -7.16
CA LYS A 398 19.86 -43.07 -7.56
C LYS A 398 18.90 -42.94 -6.38
N GLU A 399 17.62 -42.93 -6.69
CA GLU A 399 16.59 -42.99 -5.68
C GLU A 399 16.72 -44.25 -4.80
N ASN A 400 16.44 -44.12 -3.50
CA ASN A 400 16.51 -45.19 -2.51
C ASN A 400 17.92 -45.71 -2.19
N GLU A 401 18.99 -45.17 -2.75
CA GLU A 401 20.35 -45.47 -2.30
C GLU A 401 20.56 -44.96 -0.84
N LYS A 402 21.37 -45.68 -0.12
CA LYS A 402 21.71 -45.29 1.27
C LYS A 402 23.03 -44.54 1.30
N ILE A 403 23.00 -43.30 1.80
CA ILE A 403 24.18 -42.46 1.98
C ILE A 403 24.54 -42.33 3.43
N ILE A 404 25.83 -42.23 3.71
CA ILE A 404 26.33 -42.05 5.08
C ILE A 404 26.27 -40.57 5.44
N VAL A 405 25.62 -40.27 6.56
CA VAL A 405 25.55 -38.92 7.13
C VAL A 405 26.46 -38.93 8.38
N PRO A 406 27.49 -38.08 8.42
CA PRO A 406 28.43 -38.02 9.54
C PRO A 406 27.80 -37.54 10.86
#